data_51d38536db71e381ab7d76fbb10c7f02
#
_entry.id   51d38536db71e381ab7d76fbb10c7f02
#
_cell.length_a   1.000
_cell.length_b   1.000
_cell.length_c   1.000
_cell.angle_alpha   90.00
_cell.angle_beta   90.00
_cell.angle_gamma   90.00
#
_symmetry.space_group_name_H-M   'P 1'
#
loop_
_entity.id
_entity.type
_entity.pdbx_description
1 polymer ?
#
loop_
_entity_poly.entity_id
_entity_poly.type
_entity_poly.pdbx_seq_one_letter_code
_entity_poly.pdbx_strand_id
1 'polypeptide(L)'
;MKNCVIVGINWGDEGKGRMVDLLTENYDIVVRYQGGGNAGHTVINEYGKFALHLLPSGIFRKGVVNILGNGVALDLENLWKEMQTVQAQGVSLTPANLKISDRASLLLPWHRILDSLEEERLKEKKYGSTKQGIAPFYSDKYQKKTIMAGELFYPEYLEQHVRDLLEWKNLTLAGIYGAQPYTVEQMMAWLTNFGEKLKPYICDTGAFLRQAQAKEKSILFEAQLGALRDLDYGIYPYTTSSNAIAAYAPVGSGLPGVKLDEVIGVVKAYSTCVGEGPFTCEWFGPEADALREAGFEYGAKTGRPRRVGPLDLVATRYGVQIQGATDVALTKLDVLSYMEQIPVCTNYRLDGVVTDEFPFPAALPKAEPIVEYLEGWHCDISKIRTWEDLPKAAQNYVKFVEQRIGCPVTYVSVGPERDAYIKR
;
A
#
# COMPACT_ATOMS: atom_id res chain seq x y z
N MET A 1 1.97 16.41 -20.26
CA MET A 1 2.56 15.42 -19.32
C MET A 1 1.92 15.63 -17.95
N LYS A 2 1.45 14.57 -17.29
CA LYS A 2 0.89 14.65 -15.94
C LYS A 2 1.54 13.57 -15.07
N ASN A 3 2.02 13.94 -13.89
CA ASN A 3 2.61 13.04 -12.91
C ASN A 3 1.71 13.03 -11.68
N CYS A 4 1.01 11.93 -11.47
CA CYS A 4 0.10 11.76 -10.34
C CYS A 4 0.60 10.64 -9.43
N VAL A 5 0.40 10.78 -8.14
CA VAL A 5 0.62 9.70 -7.19
C VAL A 5 -0.67 9.37 -6.45
N ILE A 6 -0.97 8.06 -6.33
CA ILE A 6 -2.09 7.56 -5.53
C ILE A 6 -1.53 6.97 -4.25
N VAL A 7 -1.94 7.55 -3.11
CA VAL A 7 -1.46 7.22 -1.77
C VAL A 7 -2.60 6.85 -0.82
N GLY A 8 -2.30 6.08 0.21
CA GLY A 8 -3.22 5.85 1.32
C GLY A 8 -3.07 6.94 2.38
N ILE A 9 -4.18 7.43 2.89
CA ILE A 9 -4.19 8.49 3.91
C ILE A 9 -4.09 7.91 5.33
N ASN A 10 -4.74 6.77 5.58
CA ASN A 10 -4.85 6.21 6.93
C ASN A 10 -3.90 5.00 7.14
N TRP A 11 -4.44 3.84 7.54
CA TRP A 11 -3.67 2.64 7.90
C TRP A 11 -3.41 1.66 6.75
N GLY A 12 -3.85 1.95 5.53
CA GLY A 12 -3.84 1.05 4.38
C GLY A 12 -5.22 0.43 4.11
N ASP A 13 -5.31 -0.36 3.05
CA ASP A 13 -6.53 -1.03 2.59
C ASP A 13 -7.70 -0.08 2.22
N GLU A 14 -7.39 1.18 1.88
CA GLU A 14 -8.39 2.19 1.50
C GLU A 14 -8.97 1.98 0.09
N GLY A 15 -8.42 1.08 -0.71
CA GLY A 15 -8.87 0.84 -2.09
C GLY A 15 -8.00 1.49 -3.17
N LYS A 16 -6.71 1.75 -2.88
CA LYS A 16 -5.75 2.35 -3.83
C LYS A 16 -5.66 1.60 -5.15
N GLY A 17 -5.54 0.27 -5.13
CA GLY A 17 -5.42 -0.51 -6.36
C GLY A 17 -6.58 -0.30 -7.33
N ARG A 18 -7.82 -0.17 -6.80
CA ARG A 18 -8.98 0.19 -7.62
C ARG A 18 -8.87 1.59 -8.21
N MET A 19 -8.40 2.58 -7.43
CA MET A 19 -8.20 3.94 -7.94
C MET A 19 -7.10 3.99 -8.99
N VAL A 20 -6.02 3.22 -8.81
CA VAL A 20 -4.98 3.08 -9.83
C VAL A 20 -5.54 2.46 -11.10
N ASP A 21 -6.24 1.32 -11.02
CA ASP A 21 -6.86 0.67 -12.18
C ASP A 21 -7.84 1.61 -12.92
N LEU A 22 -8.64 2.37 -12.17
CA LEU A 22 -9.56 3.36 -12.73
C LEU A 22 -8.82 4.46 -13.51
N LEU A 23 -7.83 5.08 -12.88
CA LEU A 23 -7.16 6.26 -13.44
C LEU A 23 -6.11 5.91 -14.49
N THR A 24 -5.64 4.66 -14.52
CA THR A 24 -4.60 4.20 -15.46
C THR A 24 -4.94 4.43 -16.93
N GLU A 25 -6.23 4.52 -17.30
CA GLU A 25 -6.64 4.82 -18.68
C GLU A 25 -6.13 6.18 -19.19
N ASN A 26 -5.78 7.10 -18.29
CA ASN A 26 -5.30 8.44 -18.60
C ASN A 26 -3.77 8.56 -18.52
N TYR A 27 -3.06 7.45 -18.31
CA TYR A 27 -1.62 7.43 -18.10
C TYR A 27 -0.91 6.43 -19.02
N ASP A 28 0.31 6.79 -19.43
CA ASP A 28 1.16 5.92 -20.26
C ASP A 28 1.93 4.90 -19.42
N ILE A 29 2.24 5.24 -18.17
CA ILE A 29 3.12 4.46 -17.31
C ILE A 29 2.54 4.40 -15.90
N VAL A 30 2.59 3.21 -15.28
CA VAL A 30 2.31 3.00 -13.85
C VAL A 30 3.57 2.50 -13.14
N VAL A 31 3.95 3.15 -12.03
CA VAL A 31 5.16 2.81 -11.29
C VAL A 31 4.83 2.50 -9.83
N ARG A 32 5.10 1.28 -9.39
CA ARG A 32 5.19 0.98 -7.95
C ARG A 32 6.56 1.40 -7.44
N TYR A 33 6.57 2.23 -6.40
CA TYR A 33 7.80 2.87 -5.97
C TYR A 33 8.32 2.40 -4.59
N GLN A 34 7.52 1.63 -3.82
CA GLN A 34 7.92 1.15 -2.49
C GLN A 34 7.09 -0.08 -2.06
N GLY A 35 7.45 -0.66 -0.90
CA GLY A 35 6.78 -1.82 -0.33
C GLY A 35 7.20 -3.12 -1.01
N GLY A 36 6.45 -4.16 -0.77
CA GLY A 36 6.72 -5.51 -1.29
C GLY A 36 5.45 -6.37 -1.27
N GLY A 37 5.60 -7.67 -1.05
CA GLY A 37 4.48 -8.62 -1.01
C GLY A 37 3.61 -8.59 0.25
N ASN A 38 3.78 -7.59 1.12
CA ASN A 38 3.12 -7.50 2.43
C ASN A 38 1.72 -6.89 2.41
N ALA A 39 1.31 -6.25 1.32
CA ALA A 39 -0.06 -5.79 1.14
C ALA A 39 -0.63 -6.33 -0.17
N GLY A 40 -1.96 -6.39 -0.28
CA GLY A 40 -2.66 -6.83 -1.47
C GLY A 40 -3.53 -5.72 -2.04
N HIS A 41 -3.41 -5.46 -3.33
CA HIS A 41 -4.30 -4.59 -4.07
C HIS A 41 -5.38 -5.42 -4.76
N THR A 42 -6.61 -5.33 -4.29
CA THR A 42 -7.73 -6.03 -4.96
C THR A 42 -8.19 -5.20 -6.15
N VAL A 43 -8.16 -5.82 -7.32
CA VAL A 43 -8.69 -5.28 -8.58
C VAL A 43 -9.75 -6.23 -9.11
N ILE A 44 -10.91 -5.70 -9.51
CA ILE A 44 -12.01 -6.44 -10.14
C ILE A 44 -12.25 -5.82 -11.50
N ASN A 45 -12.08 -6.62 -12.55
CA ASN A 45 -12.22 -6.17 -13.93
C ASN A 45 -12.72 -7.32 -14.83
N GLU A 46 -12.70 -7.09 -16.15
CA GLU A 46 -13.12 -8.06 -17.18
C GLU A 46 -12.34 -9.38 -17.19
N TYR A 47 -11.13 -9.42 -16.64
CA TYR A 47 -10.31 -10.64 -16.50
C TYR A 47 -10.64 -11.42 -15.22
N GLY A 48 -11.36 -10.83 -14.26
CA GLY A 48 -11.72 -11.46 -13.00
C GLY A 48 -11.38 -10.63 -11.76
N LYS A 49 -11.25 -11.30 -10.63
CA LYS A 49 -10.85 -10.73 -9.34
C LYS A 49 -9.42 -11.13 -9.01
N PHE A 50 -8.57 -10.14 -8.81
CA PHE A 50 -7.15 -10.31 -8.49
C PHE A 50 -6.80 -9.66 -7.16
N ALA A 51 -5.89 -10.28 -6.42
CA ALA A 51 -5.20 -9.68 -5.28
C ALA A 51 -3.72 -9.54 -5.66
N LEU A 52 -3.34 -8.40 -6.22
CA LEU A 52 -1.96 -8.10 -6.60
C LEU A 52 -1.12 -7.75 -5.39
N HIS A 53 0.07 -8.29 -5.30
CA HIS A 53 1.01 -8.04 -4.21
C HIS A 53 2.24 -7.25 -4.67
N LEU A 54 2.81 -7.59 -5.79
CA LEU A 54 4.00 -6.95 -6.39
C LEU A 54 3.68 -6.26 -7.70
N LEU A 55 2.89 -6.88 -8.57
CA LEU A 55 2.54 -6.29 -9.86
C LEU A 55 1.79 -4.96 -9.66
N PRO A 56 2.10 -3.93 -10.47
CA PRO A 56 1.30 -2.69 -10.49
C PRO A 56 -0.14 -2.95 -10.93
N SER A 57 -1.10 -2.21 -10.39
CA SER A 57 -2.52 -2.36 -10.71
C SER A 57 -2.86 -1.96 -12.16
N GLY A 58 -1.97 -1.25 -12.84
CA GLY A 58 -2.10 -0.89 -14.26
C GLY A 58 -1.86 -2.03 -15.25
N ILE A 59 -1.45 -3.23 -14.77
CA ILE A 59 -1.07 -4.36 -15.63
C ILE A 59 -2.21 -4.89 -16.51
N PHE A 60 -3.46 -4.58 -16.17
CA PHE A 60 -4.64 -4.99 -16.91
C PHE A 60 -4.97 -4.06 -18.09
N ARG A 61 -4.29 -2.91 -18.22
CA ARG A 61 -4.55 -1.94 -19.28
C ARG A 61 -3.58 -2.11 -20.45
N LYS A 62 -4.15 -2.30 -21.65
CA LYS A 62 -3.37 -2.38 -22.88
C LYS A 62 -2.68 -1.04 -23.17
N GLY A 63 -1.44 -1.10 -23.66
CA GLY A 63 -0.68 0.09 -24.03
C GLY A 63 0.00 0.83 -22.88
N VAL A 64 -0.22 0.41 -21.63
CA VAL A 64 0.41 0.98 -20.44
C VAL A 64 1.66 0.18 -20.07
N VAL A 65 2.75 0.89 -19.75
CA VAL A 65 3.97 0.27 -19.25
C VAL A 65 3.95 0.28 -17.72
N ASN A 66 4.17 -0.88 -17.11
CA ASN A 66 4.17 -1.07 -15.67
C ASN A 66 5.59 -1.26 -15.17
N ILE A 67 5.94 -0.60 -14.08
CA ILE A 67 7.32 -0.57 -13.57
C ILE A 67 7.34 -0.93 -12.08
N LEU A 68 8.25 -1.84 -11.71
CA LEU A 68 8.69 -2.04 -10.34
C LEU A 68 9.96 -1.21 -10.13
N GLY A 69 9.85 -0.14 -9.34
CA GLY A 69 10.91 0.85 -9.12
C GLY A 69 11.95 0.41 -8.10
N ASN A 70 12.96 1.25 -7.91
CA ASN A 70 14.12 1.00 -7.03
C ASN A 70 13.74 0.76 -5.55
N GLY A 71 12.64 1.36 -5.10
CA GLY A 71 12.20 1.29 -3.71
C GLY A 71 11.46 0.02 -3.34
N VAL A 72 11.12 -0.82 -4.33
CA VAL A 72 10.37 -2.07 -4.11
C VAL A 72 11.26 -3.14 -3.49
N ALA A 73 10.74 -3.85 -2.50
CA ALA A 73 11.31 -5.09 -1.97
C ALA A 73 10.95 -6.23 -2.95
N LEU A 74 11.88 -6.54 -3.86
CA LEU A 74 11.65 -7.40 -5.01
C LEU A 74 11.82 -8.88 -4.62
N ASP A 75 10.72 -9.58 -4.45
CA ASP A 75 10.67 -11.01 -4.23
C ASP A 75 10.51 -11.73 -5.58
N LEU A 76 11.59 -12.32 -6.07
CA LEU A 76 11.61 -12.96 -7.39
C LEU A 76 10.63 -14.14 -7.49
N GLU A 77 10.54 -14.95 -6.45
CA GLU A 77 9.68 -16.12 -6.41
C GLU A 77 8.20 -15.74 -6.41
N ASN A 78 7.82 -14.80 -5.52
CA ASN A 78 6.44 -14.34 -5.42
C ASN A 78 6.03 -13.57 -6.69
N LEU A 79 6.91 -12.73 -7.21
CA LEU A 79 6.65 -12.02 -8.47
C LEU A 79 6.39 -12.99 -9.61
N TRP A 80 7.25 -14.01 -9.76
CA TRP A 80 7.06 -15.01 -10.81
C TRP A 80 5.72 -15.76 -10.69
N LYS A 81 5.38 -16.20 -9.47
CA LYS A 81 4.09 -16.88 -9.22
C LYS A 81 2.90 -15.97 -9.52
N GLU A 82 2.98 -14.70 -9.15
CA GLU A 82 1.94 -13.72 -9.42
C GLU A 82 1.79 -13.45 -10.92
N MET A 83 2.91 -13.33 -11.66
CA MET A 83 2.90 -13.21 -13.11
C MET A 83 2.21 -14.40 -13.77
N GLN A 84 2.53 -15.63 -13.37
CA GLN A 84 1.88 -16.84 -13.88
C GLN A 84 0.37 -16.84 -13.62
N THR A 85 -0.06 -16.42 -12.42
CA THR A 85 -1.48 -16.34 -12.07
C THR A 85 -2.23 -15.37 -12.97
N VAL A 86 -1.64 -14.19 -13.19
CA VAL A 86 -2.25 -13.14 -14.03
C VAL A 86 -2.25 -13.56 -15.51
N GLN A 87 -1.19 -14.17 -15.99
CA GLN A 87 -1.12 -14.68 -17.38
C GLN A 87 -2.11 -15.81 -17.63
N ALA A 88 -2.34 -16.69 -16.67
CA ALA A 88 -3.34 -17.76 -16.77
C ALA A 88 -4.78 -17.25 -16.95
N GLN A 89 -5.04 -15.99 -16.58
CA GLN A 89 -6.34 -15.31 -16.78
C GLN A 89 -6.37 -14.52 -18.12
N GLY A 90 -5.38 -14.68 -18.99
CA GLY A 90 -5.34 -14.06 -20.31
C GLY A 90 -4.69 -12.68 -20.38
N VAL A 91 -4.08 -12.20 -19.31
CA VAL A 91 -3.33 -10.93 -19.31
C VAL A 91 -1.93 -11.15 -19.89
N SER A 92 -1.58 -10.42 -20.93
CA SER A 92 -0.26 -10.51 -21.55
C SER A 92 0.79 -9.74 -20.76
N LEU A 93 1.81 -10.44 -20.26
CA LEU A 93 2.98 -9.87 -19.60
C LEU A 93 4.22 -10.10 -20.44
N THR A 94 4.85 -9.02 -20.88
CA THR A 94 6.05 -9.03 -21.72
C THR A 94 7.04 -7.96 -21.26
N PRO A 95 8.32 -8.03 -21.64
CA PRO A 95 9.28 -6.95 -21.38
C PRO A 95 8.90 -5.59 -21.98
N ALA A 96 7.93 -5.55 -22.90
CA ALA A 96 7.42 -4.30 -23.45
C ALA A 96 6.49 -3.56 -22.47
N ASN A 97 5.68 -4.29 -21.70
CA ASN A 97 4.65 -3.71 -20.82
C ASN A 97 4.89 -3.92 -19.32
N LEU A 98 5.92 -4.69 -18.94
CA LEU A 98 6.39 -4.82 -17.54
C LEU A 98 7.90 -4.64 -17.50
N LYS A 99 8.38 -3.78 -16.61
CA LYS A 99 9.80 -3.52 -16.38
C LYS A 99 10.13 -3.58 -14.90
N ILE A 100 11.30 -4.10 -14.59
CA ILE A 100 11.83 -4.23 -13.24
C ILE A 100 13.12 -3.40 -13.18
N SER A 101 13.24 -2.54 -12.18
CA SER A 101 14.48 -1.78 -12.00
C SER A 101 15.66 -2.70 -11.69
N ASP A 102 16.75 -2.52 -12.43
CA ASP A 102 18.04 -3.14 -12.13
C ASP A 102 18.60 -2.74 -10.75
N ARG A 103 18.12 -1.59 -10.20
CA ARG A 103 18.47 -1.09 -8.87
C ARG A 103 17.49 -1.52 -7.77
N ALA A 104 16.45 -2.27 -8.07
CA ALA A 104 15.59 -2.85 -7.05
C ALA A 104 16.36 -3.91 -6.26
N SER A 105 16.31 -3.83 -4.93
CA SER A 105 16.95 -4.83 -4.07
C SER A 105 16.10 -6.09 -3.95
N LEU A 106 16.75 -7.25 -3.90
CA LEU A 106 16.08 -8.55 -3.82
C LEU A 106 15.67 -8.86 -2.38
N LEU A 107 14.42 -9.20 -2.18
CA LEU A 107 13.94 -9.83 -0.96
C LEU A 107 14.27 -11.33 -1.04
N LEU A 108 15.26 -11.75 -0.25
CA LEU A 108 15.84 -13.09 -0.28
C LEU A 108 15.11 -14.04 0.70
N PRO A 109 15.19 -15.35 0.53
CA PRO A 109 14.47 -16.34 1.33
C PRO A 109 14.65 -16.16 2.86
N TRP A 110 15.83 -15.81 3.31
CA TRP A 110 16.10 -15.60 4.74
C TRP A 110 15.33 -14.43 5.35
N HIS A 111 14.92 -13.41 4.56
CA HIS A 111 14.16 -12.28 5.11
C HIS A 111 12.81 -12.73 5.67
N ARG A 112 12.10 -13.63 4.98
CA ARG A 112 10.82 -14.16 5.48
C ARG A 112 11.01 -15.04 6.72
N ILE A 113 12.08 -15.82 6.76
CA ILE A 113 12.42 -16.65 7.92
C ILE A 113 12.71 -15.76 9.12
N LEU A 114 13.55 -14.74 8.95
CA LEU A 114 13.89 -13.80 10.02
C LEU A 114 12.67 -13.04 10.54
N ASP A 115 11.78 -12.59 9.65
CA ASP A 115 10.54 -11.93 10.04
C ASP A 115 9.64 -12.84 10.88
N SER A 116 9.53 -14.10 10.49
CA SER A 116 8.75 -15.10 11.24
C SER A 116 9.36 -15.41 12.61
N LEU A 117 10.67 -15.63 12.66
CA LEU A 117 11.40 -15.93 13.89
C LEU A 117 11.36 -14.76 14.88
N GLU A 118 11.45 -13.52 14.39
CA GLU A 118 11.36 -12.35 15.26
C GLU A 118 9.95 -12.17 15.85
N GLU A 119 8.89 -12.35 15.05
CA GLU A 119 7.51 -12.33 15.55
C GLU A 119 7.27 -13.42 16.61
N GLU A 120 7.86 -14.61 16.44
CA GLU A 120 7.80 -15.70 17.43
C GLU A 120 8.57 -15.37 18.71
N ARG A 121 9.76 -14.77 18.59
CA ARG A 121 10.58 -14.32 19.73
C ARG A 121 9.89 -13.23 20.55
N LEU A 122 9.18 -12.31 19.88
CA LEU A 122 8.49 -11.19 20.54
C LEU A 122 7.26 -11.61 21.33
N LYS A 123 6.65 -12.76 21.04
CA LYS A 123 5.45 -13.29 21.75
C LYS A 123 4.34 -12.23 21.84
N GLU A 124 3.98 -11.82 23.06
CA GLU A 124 2.95 -10.80 23.31
C GLU A 124 3.33 -9.39 22.85
N LYS A 125 4.62 -9.14 22.61
CA LYS A 125 5.14 -7.84 22.11
C LYS A 125 5.24 -7.78 20.58
N LYS A 126 4.65 -8.75 19.87
CA LYS A 126 4.69 -8.81 18.40
C LYS A 126 4.08 -7.57 17.76
N TYR A 127 4.59 -7.21 16.59
CA TYR A 127 4.07 -6.09 15.81
C TYR A 127 2.90 -6.46 14.89
N GLY A 128 2.59 -7.75 14.76
CA GLY A 128 1.59 -8.25 13.83
C GLY A 128 2.08 -8.26 12.39
N SER A 129 3.36 -8.62 12.19
CA SER A 129 3.97 -8.71 10.86
C SER A 129 3.19 -9.66 9.94
N THR A 130 3.19 -9.35 8.66
CA THR A 130 2.66 -10.21 7.59
C THR A 130 3.57 -11.41 7.29
N LYS A 131 4.73 -11.51 7.92
CA LYS A 131 5.76 -12.53 7.71
C LYS A 131 6.25 -12.59 6.25
N GLN A 132 6.22 -11.44 5.58
CA GLN A 132 6.71 -11.31 4.20
C GLN A 132 8.16 -10.79 4.13
N GLY A 133 8.85 -10.68 5.25
CA GLY A 133 10.26 -10.34 5.31
C GLY A 133 10.59 -8.87 5.12
N ILE A 134 9.62 -7.97 5.25
CA ILE A 134 9.78 -6.55 4.92
C ILE A 134 10.74 -5.85 5.88
N ALA A 135 10.59 -6.00 7.19
CA ALA A 135 11.45 -5.35 8.16
C ALA A 135 12.92 -5.83 8.04
N PRO A 136 13.21 -7.15 8.03
CA PRO A 136 14.58 -7.63 7.80
C PRO A 136 15.17 -7.18 6.45
N PHE A 137 14.36 -7.14 5.40
CA PHE A 137 14.80 -6.69 4.07
C PHE A 137 15.26 -5.22 4.08
N TYR A 138 14.42 -4.30 4.57
CA TYR A 138 14.81 -2.88 4.59
C TYR A 138 15.96 -2.63 5.57
N SER A 139 16.04 -3.35 6.71
CA SER A 139 17.20 -3.33 7.58
C SER A 139 18.48 -3.67 6.81
N ASP A 140 18.49 -4.77 6.08
CA ASP A 140 19.63 -5.21 5.29
C ASP A 140 19.95 -4.22 4.16
N LYS A 141 18.94 -3.64 3.50
CA LYS A 141 19.13 -2.63 2.46
C LYS A 141 19.93 -1.43 2.97
N TYR A 142 19.54 -0.88 4.13
CA TYR A 142 20.24 0.26 4.72
C TYR A 142 21.61 -0.12 5.32
N GLN A 143 21.80 -1.38 5.71
CA GLN A 143 23.10 -1.92 6.08
C GLN A 143 23.98 -2.26 4.88
N LYS A 144 23.50 -2.09 3.63
CA LYS A 144 24.19 -2.44 2.38
C LYS A 144 24.47 -3.95 2.26
N LYS A 145 23.52 -4.78 2.71
CA LYS A 145 23.62 -6.24 2.75
C LYS A 145 22.51 -6.88 1.93
N THR A 146 22.22 -6.32 0.74
CA THR A 146 21.26 -6.86 -0.20
C THR A 146 21.89 -7.01 -1.58
N ILE A 147 21.23 -7.79 -2.43
CA ILE A 147 21.58 -7.98 -3.83
C ILE A 147 20.67 -7.09 -4.66
N MET A 148 21.20 -6.35 -5.62
CA MET A 148 20.39 -5.62 -6.61
C MET A 148 20.01 -6.54 -7.77
N ALA A 149 18.83 -6.32 -8.37
CA ALA A 149 18.36 -7.14 -9.49
C ALA A 149 19.32 -7.13 -10.68
N GLY A 150 20.04 -6.03 -10.93
CA GLY A 150 21.05 -5.93 -11.98
C GLY A 150 22.24 -6.86 -11.78
N GLU A 151 22.54 -7.30 -10.56
CA GLU A 151 23.63 -8.24 -10.29
C GLU A 151 23.40 -9.62 -10.89
N LEU A 152 22.14 -9.96 -11.18
CA LEU A 152 21.80 -11.21 -11.87
C LEU A 152 22.48 -11.36 -13.24
N PHE A 153 22.89 -10.25 -13.86
CA PHE A 153 23.63 -10.28 -15.14
C PHE A 153 25.14 -10.54 -15.00
N TYR A 154 25.66 -10.59 -13.76
CA TYR A 154 27.10 -10.74 -13.46
C TYR A 154 27.32 -11.95 -12.52
N PRO A 155 27.25 -13.18 -13.02
CA PRO A 155 27.18 -14.39 -12.18
C PRO A 155 28.38 -14.59 -11.26
N GLU A 156 29.59 -14.29 -11.71
CA GLU A 156 30.81 -14.40 -10.88
C GLU A 156 30.82 -13.39 -9.73
N TYR A 157 30.45 -12.15 -10.02
CA TYR A 157 30.29 -11.11 -9.00
C TYR A 157 29.18 -11.49 -8.02
N LEU A 158 28.04 -11.93 -8.52
CA LEU A 158 26.90 -12.33 -7.73
C LEU A 158 27.24 -13.47 -6.76
N GLU A 159 27.97 -14.51 -7.22
CA GLU A 159 28.36 -15.63 -6.36
C GLU A 159 29.27 -15.17 -5.21
N GLN A 160 30.27 -14.33 -5.52
CA GLN A 160 31.15 -13.77 -4.47
C GLN A 160 30.34 -12.93 -3.49
N HIS A 161 29.45 -12.06 -3.97
CA HIS A 161 28.59 -11.23 -3.12
C HIS A 161 27.64 -12.08 -2.24
N VAL A 162 27.08 -13.16 -2.76
CA VAL A 162 26.28 -14.12 -1.98
C VAL A 162 27.12 -14.75 -0.87
N ARG A 163 28.36 -15.14 -1.16
CA ARG A 163 29.30 -15.71 -0.16
C ARG A 163 29.54 -14.74 0.98
N ASP A 164 29.85 -13.48 0.66
CA ASP A 164 30.12 -12.44 1.65
C ASP A 164 28.87 -12.12 2.50
N LEU A 165 27.70 -12.09 1.89
CA LEU A 165 26.44 -11.86 2.61
C LEU A 165 26.09 -13.02 3.55
N LEU A 166 26.35 -14.26 3.14
CA LEU A 166 26.05 -15.44 3.95
C LEU A 166 26.93 -15.56 5.17
N GLU A 167 28.18 -15.09 5.13
CA GLU A 167 29.04 -15.01 6.32
C GLU A 167 28.34 -14.26 7.46
N TRP A 168 27.78 -13.11 7.17
CA TRP A 168 27.04 -12.31 8.13
C TRP A 168 25.66 -12.91 8.47
N LYS A 169 24.91 -13.31 7.46
CA LYS A 169 23.52 -13.72 7.62
C LYS A 169 23.39 -15.03 8.40
N ASN A 170 24.31 -15.95 8.16
CA ASN A 170 24.33 -17.23 8.89
C ASN A 170 24.70 -17.04 10.35
N LEU A 171 25.53 -16.05 10.71
CA LEU A 171 25.76 -15.69 12.12
C LEU A 171 24.45 -15.22 12.80
N THR A 172 23.65 -14.44 12.10
CA THR A 172 22.35 -13.98 12.62
C THR A 172 21.38 -15.16 12.79
N LEU A 173 21.23 -15.99 11.75
CA LEU A 173 20.33 -17.14 11.77
C LEU A 173 20.68 -18.14 12.87
N ALA A 174 21.93 -18.57 12.91
CA ALA A 174 22.39 -19.58 13.88
C ALA A 174 22.53 -18.99 15.29
N GLY A 175 23.19 -17.82 15.42
CA GLY A 175 23.56 -17.29 16.74
C GLY A 175 22.40 -16.66 17.51
N ILE A 176 21.47 -15.99 16.82
CA ILE A 176 20.34 -15.31 17.46
C ILE A 176 19.12 -16.24 17.55
N TYR A 177 18.82 -16.95 16.46
CA TYR A 177 17.56 -17.70 16.35
C TYR A 177 17.71 -19.21 16.38
N GLY A 178 18.94 -19.75 16.37
CA GLY A 178 19.18 -21.20 16.28
C GLY A 178 18.66 -21.84 14.99
N ALA A 179 18.48 -21.01 13.96
CA ALA A 179 17.96 -21.44 12.66
C ALA A 179 19.07 -22.02 11.77
N GLN A 180 18.67 -22.84 10.80
CA GLN A 180 19.62 -23.45 9.86
C GLN A 180 20.26 -22.40 8.95
N PRO A 181 21.60 -22.42 8.81
CA PRO A 181 22.31 -21.54 7.87
C PRO A 181 22.02 -21.95 6.40
N TYR A 182 22.14 -20.97 5.53
CA TYR A 182 22.10 -21.20 4.08
C TYR A 182 23.48 -21.49 3.51
N THR A 183 23.56 -22.34 2.47
CA THR A 183 24.77 -22.49 1.69
C THR A 183 24.77 -21.58 0.46
N VAL A 184 25.96 -21.34 -0.11
CA VAL A 184 26.11 -20.55 -1.34
C VAL A 184 25.35 -21.24 -2.49
N GLU A 185 25.48 -22.55 -2.59
CA GLU A 185 24.82 -23.36 -3.62
C GLU A 185 23.30 -23.25 -3.58
N GLN A 186 22.71 -23.28 -2.36
CA GLN A 186 21.27 -23.12 -2.18
C GLN A 186 20.80 -21.75 -2.66
N MET A 187 21.53 -20.68 -2.30
CA MET A 187 21.16 -19.33 -2.68
C MET A 187 21.36 -19.09 -4.19
N MET A 188 22.47 -19.55 -4.76
CA MET A 188 22.72 -19.44 -6.19
C MET A 188 21.69 -20.23 -7.00
N ALA A 189 21.31 -21.43 -6.56
CA ALA A 189 20.24 -22.21 -7.21
C ALA A 189 18.90 -21.45 -7.21
N TRP A 190 18.53 -20.81 -6.09
CA TRP A 190 17.30 -20.00 -6.01
C TRP A 190 17.38 -18.78 -6.93
N LEU A 191 18.49 -18.03 -6.89
CA LEU A 191 18.72 -16.84 -7.73
C LEU A 191 18.71 -17.19 -9.20
N THR A 192 19.34 -18.31 -9.60
CA THR A 192 19.35 -18.78 -11.00
C THR A 192 17.94 -19.19 -11.43
N ASN A 193 17.23 -19.99 -10.63
CA ASN A 193 15.90 -20.48 -10.98
C ASN A 193 14.89 -19.36 -11.26
N PHE A 194 14.85 -18.34 -10.41
CA PHE A 194 13.90 -17.23 -10.56
C PHE A 194 14.49 -16.07 -11.37
N GLY A 195 15.80 -15.83 -11.25
CA GLY A 195 16.49 -14.76 -11.96
C GLY A 195 16.44 -14.95 -13.48
N GLU A 196 16.73 -16.12 -13.99
CA GLU A 196 16.69 -16.38 -15.45
C GLU A 196 15.31 -16.11 -16.06
N LYS A 197 14.23 -16.38 -15.32
CA LYS A 197 12.86 -16.12 -15.75
C LYS A 197 12.53 -14.62 -15.79
N LEU A 198 13.14 -13.84 -14.91
CA LEU A 198 12.84 -12.41 -14.72
C LEU A 198 13.86 -11.46 -15.40
N LYS A 199 15.06 -11.93 -15.73
CA LYS A 199 16.08 -11.16 -16.46
C LYS A 199 15.53 -10.40 -17.68
N PRO A 200 14.65 -10.98 -18.53
CA PRO A 200 14.12 -10.25 -19.68
C PRO A 200 13.37 -8.95 -19.32
N TYR A 201 12.86 -8.85 -18.10
CA TYR A 201 12.09 -7.70 -17.59
C TYR A 201 12.97 -6.67 -16.88
N ILE A 202 14.23 -7.04 -16.51
CA ILE A 202 15.14 -6.18 -15.75
C ILE A 202 15.85 -5.22 -16.68
N CYS A 203 15.81 -3.92 -16.35
CA CYS A 203 16.48 -2.87 -17.13
C CYS A 203 16.75 -1.61 -16.29
N ASP A 204 17.52 -0.66 -16.82
CA ASP A 204 17.62 0.70 -16.25
C ASP A 204 16.28 1.43 -16.42
N THR A 205 15.39 1.26 -15.44
CA THR A 205 14.07 1.93 -15.41
C THR A 205 14.20 3.43 -15.23
N GLY A 206 15.27 3.91 -14.59
CA GLY A 206 15.53 5.35 -14.46
C GLY A 206 15.81 6.00 -15.81
N ALA A 207 16.65 5.38 -16.65
CA ALA A 207 16.88 5.85 -18.02
C ALA A 207 15.58 5.80 -18.85
N PHE A 208 14.82 4.71 -18.72
CA PHE A 208 13.52 4.58 -19.40
C PHE A 208 12.56 5.70 -19.01
N LEU A 209 12.41 5.99 -17.71
CA LEU A 209 11.53 7.04 -17.21
C LEU A 209 11.97 8.44 -17.65
N ARG A 210 13.28 8.73 -17.63
CA ARG A 210 13.81 10.01 -18.16
C ARG A 210 13.50 10.19 -19.65
N GLN A 211 13.64 9.14 -20.45
CA GLN A 211 13.27 9.15 -21.87
C GLN A 211 11.75 9.34 -22.08
N ALA A 212 10.94 8.71 -21.23
CA ALA A 212 9.50 8.87 -21.26
C ALA A 212 9.09 10.32 -20.92
N GLN A 213 9.72 10.92 -19.93
CA GLN A 213 9.53 12.32 -19.56
C GLN A 213 9.89 13.27 -20.72
N ALA A 214 11.01 13.03 -21.40
CA ALA A 214 11.41 13.82 -22.58
C ALA A 214 10.40 13.70 -23.75
N LYS A 215 9.59 12.64 -23.77
CA LYS A 215 8.49 12.41 -24.72
C LYS A 215 7.12 12.82 -24.17
N GLU A 216 7.10 13.58 -23.07
CA GLU A 216 5.91 14.09 -22.40
C GLU A 216 4.90 13.00 -21.97
N LYS A 217 5.38 11.77 -21.71
CA LYS A 217 4.55 10.67 -21.23
C LYS A 217 4.07 10.92 -19.81
N SER A 218 2.80 10.59 -19.55
CA SER A 218 2.16 10.72 -18.24
C SER A 218 2.48 9.53 -17.36
N ILE A 219 2.77 9.79 -16.06
CA ILE A 219 3.19 8.77 -15.10
C ILE A 219 2.24 8.77 -13.90
N LEU A 220 1.74 7.57 -13.56
CA LEU A 220 0.98 7.31 -12.35
C LEU A 220 1.85 6.51 -11.37
N PHE A 221 2.09 7.07 -10.20
CA PHE A 221 2.82 6.38 -9.13
C PHE A 221 1.83 5.71 -8.17
N GLU A 222 2.06 4.44 -7.89
CA GLU A 222 1.22 3.61 -7.03
C GLU A 222 1.92 3.33 -5.71
N ALA A 223 1.36 3.87 -4.61
CA ALA A 223 1.80 3.58 -3.26
C ALA A 223 1.21 2.27 -2.72
N GLN A 224 1.85 1.77 -1.68
CA GLN A 224 1.37 0.69 -0.84
C GLN A 224 1.18 1.18 0.59
N LEU A 225 0.19 0.61 1.33
CA LEU A 225 -0.17 1.01 2.69
C LEU A 225 -0.72 2.46 2.78
N GLY A 226 -0.58 3.13 3.90
CA GLY A 226 -1.05 4.49 4.13
C GLY A 226 -0.10 5.27 5.02
N ALA A 227 -0.33 6.59 5.17
CA ALA A 227 0.53 7.51 5.90
C ALA A 227 0.79 7.07 7.34
N LEU A 228 -0.23 6.53 8.02
CA LEU A 228 -0.08 6.07 9.42
C LEU A 228 0.73 4.77 9.57
N ARG A 229 1.10 4.15 8.46
CA ARG A 229 2.03 3.00 8.40
C ARG A 229 3.39 3.38 7.81
N ASP A 230 3.63 4.65 7.49
CA ASP A 230 4.94 5.13 7.06
C ASP A 230 5.98 4.95 8.17
N LEU A 231 7.24 4.68 7.79
CA LEU A 231 8.31 4.43 8.74
C LEU A 231 8.60 5.65 9.63
N ASP A 232 8.60 6.85 9.04
CA ASP A 232 9.02 8.09 9.71
C ASP A 232 7.83 8.86 10.30
N TYR A 233 6.68 8.83 9.65
CA TYR A 233 5.50 9.63 10.00
C TYR A 233 4.33 8.83 10.59
N GLY A 234 4.41 7.50 10.56
CA GLY A 234 3.36 6.61 11.05
C GLY A 234 3.36 6.43 12.57
N ILE A 235 2.51 5.52 13.03
CA ILE A 235 2.32 5.17 14.45
C ILE A 235 3.44 4.24 14.96
N TYR A 236 4.69 4.67 14.84
CA TYR A 236 5.87 3.91 15.23
C TYR A 236 5.76 3.34 16.65
N PRO A 237 6.12 2.05 16.92
CA PRO A 237 6.80 1.11 16.01
C PRO A 237 5.86 0.24 15.14
N TYR A 238 4.57 0.47 15.15
CA TYR A 238 3.57 -0.30 14.39
C TYR A 238 3.45 0.19 12.94
N THR A 239 4.58 0.33 12.26
CA THR A 239 4.72 0.82 10.89
C THR A 239 5.20 -0.29 9.96
N THR A 240 5.14 -0.04 8.64
CA THR A 240 5.98 -0.77 7.70
C THR A 240 7.40 -0.21 7.75
N SER A 241 8.38 -0.95 7.25
CA SER A 241 9.78 -0.49 7.20
C SER A 241 10.12 0.25 5.90
N SER A 242 9.11 0.79 5.22
CA SER A 242 9.29 1.59 4.00
C SER A 242 8.55 2.92 4.09
N ASN A 243 8.94 3.88 3.24
CA ASN A 243 8.27 5.17 3.18
C ASN A 243 7.04 5.08 2.25
N ALA A 244 5.85 5.17 2.87
CA ALA A 244 4.55 5.07 2.20
C ALA A 244 4.00 6.44 1.75
N ILE A 245 4.78 7.51 1.93
CA ILE A 245 4.39 8.88 1.58
C ILE A 245 4.67 9.22 0.11
N ALA A 246 3.89 10.16 -0.42
CA ALA A 246 4.03 10.64 -1.80
C ALA A 246 5.43 11.20 -2.11
N ALA A 247 6.05 11.87 -1.14
CA ALA A 247 7.39 12.46 -1.28
C ALA A 247 8.47 11.41 -1.61
N TYR A 248 8.26 10.13 -1.33
CA TYR A 248 9.20 9.06 -1.69
C TYR A 248 9.00 8.55 -3.12
N ALA A 249 7.89 8.85 -3.79
CA ALA A 249 7.60 8.35 -5.13
C ALA A 249 8.69 8.72 -6.16
N PRO A 250 9.22 9.96 -6.21
CA PRO A 250 10.34 10.31 -7.08
C PRO A 250 11.57 9.43 -6.85
N VAL A 251 11.98 9.23 -5.61
CA VAL A 251 13.16 8.45 -5.25
C VAL A 251 12.95 6.97 -5.51
N GLY A 252 11.85 6.42 -5.01
CA GLY A 252 11.55 4.99 -5.10
C GLY A 252 11.23 4.50 -6.52
N SER A 253 10.82 5.38 -7.41
CA SER A 253 10.61 5.06 -8.83
C SER A 253 11.89 5.02 -9.66
N GLY A 254 12.98 5.69 -9.19
CA GLY A 254 14.20 5.91 -9.96
C GLY A 254 14.19 7.19 -10.82
N LEU A 255 13.28 8.12 -10.53
CA LEU A 255 13.16 9.41 -11.18
C LEU A 255 13.19 10.58 -10.16
N PRO A 256 14.30 10.76 -9.41
CA PRO A 256 14.33 11.64 -8.23
C PRO A 256 14.06 13.12 -8.52
N GLY A 257 14.17 13.57 -9.76
CA GLY A 257 13.89 14.96 -10.16
C GLY A 257 12.46 15.23 -10.62
N VAL A 258 11.57 14.22 -10.62
CA VAL A 258 10.19 14.40 -11.08
C VAL A 258 9.39 15.26 -10.09
N LYS A 259 8.59 16.19 -10.63
CA LYS A 259 7.58 16.92 -9.85
C LYS A 259 6.26 16.17 -9.94
N LEU A 260 5.59 16.04 -8.82
CA LEU A 260 4.22 15.53 -8.76
C LEU A 260 3.25 16.68 -9.00
N ASP A 261 2.41 16.54 -10.02
CA ASP A 261 1.39 17.53 -10.35
C ASP A 261 0.12 17.34 -9.51
N GLU A 262 -0.13 16.09 -9.08
CA GLU A 262 -1.31 15.70 -8.33
C GLU A 262 -0.97 14.59 -7.33
N VAL A 263 -1.49 14.71 -6.12
CA VAL A 263 -1.40 13.71 -5.06
C VAL A 263 -2.81 13.34 -4.63
N ILE A 264 -3.30 12.18 -5.09
CA ILE A 264 -4.63 11.69 -4.75
C ILE A 264 -4.54 10.80 -3.52
N GLY A 265 -5.06 11.30 -2.41
CA GLY A 265 -5.19 10.56 -1.16
C GLY A 265 -6.43 9.68 -1.15
N VAL A 266 -6.29 8.38 -0.91
CA VAL A 266 -7.43 7.47 -0.80
C VAL A 266 -7.82 7.30 0.67
N VAL A 267 -9.11 7.50 0.98
CA VAL A 267 -9.71 7.42 2.32
C VAL A 267 -10.97 6.56 2.24
N LYS A 268 -11.23 5.69 3.21
CA LYS A 268 -12.56 5.07 3.37
C LYS A 268 -13.52 6.02 4.09
N ALA A 269 -14.80 5.88 3.85
CA ALA A 269 -15.83 6.59 4.59
C ALA A 269 -15.95 6.15 6.08
N TYR A 270 -15.14 5.22 6.52
CA TYR A 270 -14.95 4.76 7.90
C TYR A 270 -13.50 4.30 8.07
N SER A 271 -13.06 4.09 9.30
CA SER A 271 -11.69 3.68 9.57
C SER A 271 -11.54 2.16 9.67
N THR A 272 -10.43 1.64 9.11
CA THR A 272 -10.00 0.25 9.30
C THR A 272 -8.52 0.18 9.58
N CYS A 273 -8.13 -0.80 10.37
CA CYS A 273 -6.73 -1.04 10.68
C CYS A 273 -6.41 -2.54 10.62
N VAL A 274 -5.29 -2.90 10.00
CA VAL A 274 -4.73 -4.25 10.01
C VAL A 274 -3.43 -4.21 10.82
N GLY A 275 -3.18 -5.24 11.62
CA GLY A 275 -2.02 -5.31 12.51
C GLY A 275 -2.24 -4.65 13.86
N GLU A 276 -1.19 -4.64 14.65
CA GLU A 276 -1.21 -4.13 16.02
C GLU A 276 -1.02 -2.60 16.07
N GLY A 277 -1.04 -2.07 17.28
CA GLY A 277 -0.84 -0.65 17.56
C GLY A 277 -2.11 0.12 17.87
N PRO A 278 -2.00 1.38 18.28
CA PRO A 278 -3.12 2.21 18.68
C PRO A 278 -4.05 2.50 17.48
N PHE A 279 -5.34 2.35 17.74
CA PHE A 279 -6.42 2.71 16.82
C PHE A 279 -7.51 3.38 17.64
N THR A 280 -7.43 4.71 17.80
CA THR A 280 -8.18 5.50 18.77
C THR A 280 -9.70 5.34 18.65
N CYS A 281 -10.22 5.17 17.44
CA CYS A 281 -11.65 5.05 17.17
C CYS A 281 -12.12 3.59 17.02
N GLU A 282 -11.40 2.61 17.54
CA GLU A 282 -11.76 1.19 17.37
C GLU A 282 -13.09 0.85 18.04
N TRP A 283 -13.93 0.17 17.30
CA TRP A 283 -15.17 -0.42 17.79
C TRP A 283 -15.03 -1.90 18.13
N PHE A 284 -15.85 -2.32 19.08
CA PHE A 284 -15.94 -3.70 19.55
C PHE A 284 -17.41 -4.16 19.61
N GLY A 285 -17.63 -5.47 19.59
CA GLY A 285 -18.96 -6.04 19.70
C GLY A 285 -19.87 -5.82 18.49
N PRO A 286 -21.20 -5.80 18.66
CA PRO A 286 -22.17 -5.86 17.55
C PRO A 286 -22.04 -4.74 16.51
N GLU A 287 -21.68 -3.52 16.92
CA GLU A 287 -21.49 -2.38 16.00
C GLU A 287 -20.30 -2.61 15.06
N ALA A 288 -19.21 -3.13 15.62
CA ALA A 288 -18.03 -3.48 14.83
C ALA A 288 -18.33 -4.64 13.87
N ASP A 289 -19.10 -5.64 14.31
CA ASP A 289 -19.47 -6.79 13.49
C ASP A 289 -20.38 -6.34 12.34
N ALA A 290 -21.38 -5.50 12.61
CA ALA A 290 -22.26 -4.94 11.57
C ALA A 290 -21.45 -4.17 10.49
N LEU A 291 -20.47 -3.35 10.90
CA LEU A 291 -19.64 -2.61 9.95
C LEU A 291 -18.71 -3.54 9.16
N ARG A 292 -18.16 -4.59 9.79
CA ARG A 292 -17.33 -5.60 9.09
C ARG A 292 -18.15 -6.34 8.03
N GLU A 293 -19.34 -6.79 8.38
CA GLU A 293 -20.24 -7.48 7.43
C GLU A 293 -20.63 -6.56 6.27
N ALA A 294 -21.11 -5.35 6.55
CA ALA A 294 -21.49 -4.38 5.53
C ALA A 294 -20.32 -4.02 4.59
N GLY A 295 -19.12 -3.87 5.14
CA GLY A 295 -17.93 -3.49 4.42
C GLY A 295 -17.11 -4.66 3.86
N PHE A 296 -17.45 -5.93 4.14
CA PHE A 296 -16.61 -7.10 3.85
C PHE A 296 -15.16 -6.93 4.37
N GLU A 297 -15.05 -6.46 5.63
CA GLU A 297 -13.76 -6.11 6.21
C GLU A 297 -13.07 -7.33 6.82
N TYR A 298 -12.64 -8.24 5.94
CA TYR A 298 -11.90 -9.45 6.24
C TYR A 298 -10.61 -9.52 5.40
N GLY A 299 -9.57 -10.13 5.96
CA GLY A 299 -8.29 -10.30 5.26
C GLY A 299 -8.42 -11.24 4.08
N ALA A 300 -8.00 -10.81 2.89
CA ALA A 300 -8.17 -11.58 1.64
C ALA A 300 -7.54 -12.99 1.67
N LYS A 301 -6.42 -13.16 2.39
CA LYS A 301 -5.72 -14.46 2.53
C LYS A 301 -6.15 -15.26 3.74
N THR A 302 -6.39 -14.58 4.84
CA THR A 302 -6.54 -15.25 6.16
C THR A 302 -7.98 -15.30 6.65
N GLY A 303 -8.90 -14.55 6.03
CA GLY A 303 -10.24 -14.34 6.55
C GLY A 303 -10.30 -13.61 7.90
N ARG A 304 -9.16 -13.15 8.44
CA ARG A 304 -9.12 -12.48 9.74
C ARG A 304 -9.94 -11.19 9.70
N PRO A 305 -10.84 -10.97 10.68
CA PRO A 305 -11.60 -9.73 10.77
C PRO A 305 -10.66 -8.54 10.96
N ARG A 306 -10.90 -7.48 10.21
CA ARG A 306 -10.19 -6.21 10.38
C ARG A 306 -10.73 -5.47 11.59
N ARG A 307 -9.88 -4.68 12.22
CA ARG A 307 -10.27 -3.68 13.21
C ARG A 307 -11.00 -2.57 12.47
N VAL A 308 -12.13 -2.13 12.98
CA VAL A 308 -13.00 -1.14 12.33
C VAL A 308 -13.48 -0.10 13.33
N GLY A 309 -13.90 1.05 12.85
CA GLY A 309 -14.49 2.13 13.65
C GLY A 309 -14.98 3.28 12.79
N PRO A 310 -15.55 4.33 13.39
CA PRO A 310 -15.95 5.54 12.67
C PRO A 310 -14.78 6.18 11.93
N LEU A 311 -15.07 7.00 10.93
CA LEU A 311 -14.03 7.78 10.27
C LEU A 311 -13.32 8.68 11.29
N ASP A 312 -12.03 8.52 11.40
CA ASP A 312 -11.17 9.30 12.27
C ASP A 312 -10.62 10.51 11.49
N LEU A 313 -11.25 11.67 11.69
CA LEU A 313 -10.86 12.89 10.97
C LEU A 313 -9.56 13.50 11.49
N VAL A 314 -9.19 13.27 12.75
CA VAL A 314 -7.90 13.70 13.28
C VAL A 314 -6.76 12.98 12.56
N ALA A 315 -6.84 11.66 12.52
CA ALA A 315 -5.88 10.81 11.81
C ALA A 315 -5.90 11.08 10.29
N THR A 316 -7.09 11.28 9.70
CA THR A 316 -7.25 11.53 8.27
C THR A 316 -6.65 12.88 7.87
N ARG A 317 -6.89 13.95 8.64
CA ARG A 317 -6.30 15.26 8.38
C ARG A 317 -4.78 15.21 8.46
N TYR A 318 -4.23 14.57 9.47
CA TYR A 318 -2.79 14.34 9.58
C TYR A 318 -2.24 13.60 8.36
N GLY A 319 -2.87 12.51 7.95
CA GLY A 319 -2.46 11.76 6.77
C GLY A 319 -2.51 12.57 5.48
N VAL A 320 -3.55 13.41 5.29
CA VAL A 320 -3.65 14.37 4.16
C VAL A 320 -2.46 15.33 4.15
N GLN A 321 -2.11 15.89 5.30
CA GLN A 321 -0.98 16.82 5.44
C GLN A 321 0.36 16.15 5.14
N ILE A 322 0.61 14.97 5.72
CA ILE A 322 1.87 14.22 5.51
C ILE A 322 2.04 13.76 4.05
N GLN A 323 0.94 13.39 3.41
CA GLN A 323 0.96 13.03 2.00
C GLN A 323 1.10 14.24 1.08
N GLY A 324 0.81 15.46 1.56
CA GLY A 324 0.66 16.62 0.71
C GLY A 324 -0.45 16.43 -0.33
N ALA A 325 -1.56 15.79 0.08
CA ALA A 325 -2.64 15.46 -0.84
C ALA A 325 -3.28 16.73 -1.43
N THR A 326 -3.42 16.75 -2.75
CA THR A 326 -4.12 17.82 -3.49
C THR A 326 -5.60 17.52 -3.63
N ASP A 327 -5.94 16.23 -3.64
CA ASP A 327 -7.28 15.69 -3.84
C ASP A 327 -7.49 14.42 -3.03
N VAL A 328 -8.74 14.13 -2.69
CA VAL A 328 -9.12 12.91 -1.97
C VAL A 328 -10.12 12.09 -2.78
N ALA A 329 -9.88 10.78 -2.81
CA ALA A 329 -10.84 9.77 -3.23
C ALA A 329 -11.45 9.11 -1.99
N LEU A 330 -12.71 9.41 -1.71
CA LEU A 330 -13.48 8.83 -0.60
C LEU A 330 -14.14 7.53 -1.08
N THR A 331 -13.73 6.42 -0.51
CA THR A 331 -14.18 5.09 -0.92
C THR A 331 -15.20 4.50 0.05
N LYS A 332 -16.00 3.54 -0.43
CA LYS A 332 -16.95 2.77 0.38
C LYS A 332 -18.03 3.60 1.08
N LEU A 333 -18.51 4.67 0.44
CA LEU A 333 -19.60 5.47 0.99
C LEU A 333 -20.89 4.64 1.11
N ASP A 334 -21.16 3.75 0.16
CA ASP A 334 -22.26 2.80 0.11
C ASP A 334 -22.38 1.91 1.36
N VAL A 335 -21.25 1.59 1.98
CA VAL A 335 -21.20 0.74 3.18
C VAL A 335 -21.97 1.36 4.37
N LEU A 336 -22.02 2.67 4.45
CA LEU A 336 -22.68 3.39 5.54
C LEU A 336 -24.21 3.52 5.36
N SER A 337 -24.77 3.04 4.26
CA SER A 337 -26.21 3.19 3.91
C SER A 337 -27.17 2.56 4.92
N TYR A 338 -26.72 1.66 5.78
CA TYR A 338 -27.58 1.03 6.80
C TYR A 338 -27.70 1.85 8.09
N MET A 339 -26.85 2.86 8.29
CA MET A 339 -26.79 3.63 9.53
C MET A 339 -27.83 4.75 9.56
N GLU A 340 -28.56 4.89 10.68
CA GLU A 340 -29.47 6.03 10.93
C GLU A 340 -28.69 7.30 11.22
N GLN A 341 -27.64 7.16 12.01
CA GLN A 341 -26.70 8.21 12.32
C GLN A 341 -25.28 7.70 12.07
N ILE A 342 -24.49 8.47 11.35
CA ILE A 342 -23.14 8.09 11.00
C ILE A 342 -22.17 8.77 11.98
N PRO A 343 -21.49 7.99 12.83
CA PRO A 343 -20.50 8.52 13.76
C PRO A 343 -19.20 8.91 13.03
N VAL A 344 -18.64 10.03 13.42
CA VAL A 344 -17.36 10.54 12.91
C VAL A 344 -16.55 11.09 14.08
N CYS A 345 -15.31 10.64 14.24
CA CYS A 345 -14.40 11.20 15.24
C CYS A 345 -13.82 12.53 14.74
N THR A 346 -14.17 13.62 15.41
CA THR A 346 -13.78 14.98 15.00
C THR A 346 -12.59 15.53 15.78
N ASN A 347 -12.41 15.06 17.01
CA ASN A 347 -11.37 15.50 17.92
C ASN A 347 -10.92 14.34 18.81
N TYR A 348 -9.78 14.51 19.47
CA TYR A 348 -9.36 13.69 20.59
C TYR A 348 -9.39 14.48 21.89
N ARG A 349 -9.62 13.78 23.01
CA ARG A 349 -9.31 14.28 24.35
C ARG A 349 -8.04 13.60 24.81
N LEU A 350 -7.00 14.40 25.12
CA LEU A 350 -5.70 13.91 25.57
C LEU A 350 -5.32 14.65 26.85
N ASP A 351 -5.14 13.92 27.95
CA ASP A 351 -4.83 14.46 29.27
C ASP A 351 -5.81 15.62 29.68
N GLY A 352 -7.11 15.49 29.32
CA GLY A 352 -8.17 16.47 29.60
C GLY A 352 -8.30 17.61 28.59
N VAL A 353 -7.36 17.75 27.66
CA VAL A 353 -7.38 18.80 26.62
C VAL A 353 -7.99 18.24 25.33
N VAL A 354 -8.93 19.00 24.74
CA VAL A 354 -9.50 18.68 23.43
C VAL A 354 -8.57 19.20 22.34
N THR A 355 -8.23 18.32 21.40
CA THR A 355 -7.35 18.64 20.27
C THR A 355 -7.85 18.00 18.98
N ASP A 356 -7.60 18.64 17.86
CA ASP A 356 -7.74 18.10 16.51
C ASP A 356 -6.37 17.81 15.85
N GLU A 357 -5.27 17.99 16.59
CA GLU A 357 -3.93 17.62 16.18
C GLU A 357 -3.67 16.13 16.49
N PHE A 358 -3.06 15.42 15.52
CA PHE A 358 -2.69 14.02 15.71
C PHE A 358 -1.50 13.90 16.66
N PRO A 359 -1.64 13.21 17.80
CA PRO A 359 -0.59 13.20 18.81
C PRO A 359 0.60 12.31 18.41
N PHE A 360 1.73 12.56 19.05
CA PHE A 360 2.89 11.67 18.94
C PHE A 360 2.51 10.22 19.30
N PRO A 361 3.05 9.19 18.60
CA PRO A 361 2.60 7.81 18.75
C PRO A 361 2.55 7.27 20.17
N ALA A 362 3.49 7.66 21.05
CA ALA A 362 3.48 7.22 22.45
C ALA A 362 2.31 7.79 23.28
N ALA A 363 1.67 8.86 22.84
CA ALA A 363 0.52 9.46 23.49
C ALA A 363 -0.82 8.89 23.00
N LEU A 364 -0.86 8.27 21.80
CA LEU A 364 -2.08 7.73 21.21
C LEU A 364 -2.86 6.75 22.11
N PRO A 365 -2.22 5.87 22.90
CA PRO A 365 -2.96 4.97 23.80
C PRO A 365 -3.78 5.69 24.88
N LYS A 366 -3.52 6.99 25.14
CA LYS A 366 -4.26 7.80 26.08
C LYS A 366 -5.33 8.68 25.42
N ALA A 367 -5.33 8.74 24.09
CA ALA A 367 -6.26 9.56 23.35
C ALA A 367 -7.67 8.94 23.38
N GLU A 368 -8.65 9.74 23.78
CA GLU A 368 -10.06 9.39 23.78
C GLU A 368 -10.74 10.05 22.58
N PRO A 369 -11.50 9.31 21.74
CA PRO A 369 -12.19 9.91 20.59
C PRO A 369 -13.39 10.74 21.04
N ILE A 370 -13.56 11.92 20.43
CA ILE A 370 -14.77 12.73 20.51
C ILE A 370 -15.53 12.56 19.21
N VAL A 371 -16.75 12.00 19.31
CA VAL A 371 -17.56 11.57 18.16
C VAL A 371 -18.73 12.50 17.98
N GLU A 372 -18.91 13.01 16.76
CA GLU A 372 -20.13 13.67 16.29
C GLU A 372 -20.96 12.68 15.44
N TYR A 373 -22.27 12.87 15.41
CA TYR A 373 -23.19 12.03 14.66
C TYR A 373 -23.83 12.83 13.55
N LEU A 374 -23.70 12.35 12.31
CA LEU A 374 -24.29 12.93 11.12
C LEU A 374 -25.50 12.11 10.67
N GLU A 375 -26.45 12.75 10.00
CA GLU A 375 -27.64 12.09 9.43
C GLU A 375 -27.24 11.06 8.39
N GLY A 376 -27.78 9.84 8.48
CA GLY A 376 -27.66 8.78 7.48
C GLY A 376 -28.63 8.96 6.30
N TRP A 377 -28.41 8.26 5.21
CA TRP A 377 -29.24 8.36 3.99
C TRP A 377 -30.18 7.18 3.74
N HIS A 378 -30.08 6.10 4.46
CA HIS A 378 -30.98 4.94 4.50
C HIS A 378 -31.46 4.41 3.14
N CYS A 379 -30.68 4.51 2.10
CA CYS A 379 -31.01 3.99 0.79
C CYS A 379 -29.75 3.46 0.07
N ASP A 380 -29.98 2.55 -0.87
CA ASP A 380 -28.91 2.06 -1.75
C ASP A 380 -28.45 3.16 -2.71
N ILE A 381 -27.19 3.53 -2.62
CA ILE A 381 -26.52 4.51 -3.49
C ILE A 381 -25.63 3.86 -4.55
N SER A 382 -25.54 2.55 -4.62
CA SER A 382 -24.59 1.82 -5.45
C SER A 382 -24.74 2.07 -6.96
N LYS A 383 -25.95 2.47 -7.39
CA LYS A 383 -26.26 2.77 -8.80
C LYS A 383 -26.16 4.24 -9.16
N ILE A 384 -25.88 5.12 -8.21
CA ILE A 384 -25.77 6.55 -8.43
C ILE A 384 -24.41 6.86 -9.12
N ARG A 385 -24.43 7.73 -10.14
CA ARG A 385 -23.23 8.09 -10.91
C ARG A 385 -23.02 9.60 -11.02
N THR A 386 -23.96 10.43 -10.53
CA THR A 386 -23.84 11.89 -10.51
C THR A 386 -23.91 12.41 -9.08
N TRP A 387 -23.29 13.55 -8.84
CA TRP A 387 -23.28 14.18 -7.51
C TRP A 387 -24.66 14.65 -7.09
N GLU A 388 -25.42 15.17 -8.04
CA GLU A 388 -26.75 15.73 -7.85
C GLU A 388 -27.77 14.68 -7.42
N ASP A 389 -27.61 13.45 -7.87
CA ASP A 389 -28.50 12.33 -7.54
C ASP A 389 -28.23 11.71 -6.17
N LEU A 390 -27.07 12.00 -5.56
CA LEU A 390 -26.77 11.55 -4.21
C LEU A 390 -27.78 12.12 -3.20
N PRO A 391 -28.27 11.33 -2.23
CA PRO A 391 -29.08 11.82 -1.12
C PRO A 391 -28.40 13.01 -0.43
N LYS A 392 -29.20 13.97 0.00
CA LYS A 392 -28.65 15.19 0.62
C LYS A 392 -27.78 14.91 1.85
N ALA A 393 -28.16 13.91 2.67
CA ALA A 393 -27.39 13.49 3.82
C ALA A 393 -26.00 12.94 3.38
N ALA A 394 -25.92 12.13 2.31
CA ALA A 394 -24.68 11.63 1.76
C ALA A 394 -23.78 12.78 1.22
N GLN A 395 -24.38 13.74 0.49
CA GLN A 395 -23.66 14.95 0.06
C GLN A 395 -23.12 15.73 1.25
N ASN A 396 -23.92 15.89 2.31
CA ASN A 396 -23.52 16.62 3.50
C ASN A 396 -22.39 15.91 4.23
N TYR A 397 -22.43 14.58 4.32
CA TYR A 397 -21.34 13.77 4.86
C TYR A 397 -20.01 14.03 4.11
N VAL A 398 -20.02 13.93 2.79
CA VAL A 398 -18.82 14.18 1.97
C VAL A 398 -18.29 15.59 2.15
N LYS A 399 -19.17 16.60 2.17
CA LYS A 399 -18.79 18.01 2.40
C LYS A 399 -18.23 18.22 3.79
N PHE A 400 -18.79 17.57 4.80
CA PHE A 400 -18.30 17.65 6.17
C PHE A 400 -16.88 17.06 6.27
N VAL A 401 -16.64 15.89 5.67
CA VAL A 401 -15.31 15.30 5.62
C VAL A 401 -14.32 16.24 4.92
N GLU A 402 -14.67 16.72 3.72
CA GLU A 402 -13.87 17.65 2.93
C GLU A 402 -13.45 18.88 3.72
N GLN A 403 -14.40 19.49 4.40
CA GLN A 403 -14.14 20.69 5.24
C GLN A 403 -13.20 20.38 6.41
N ARG A 404 -13.42 19.25 7.08
CA ARG A 404 -12.64 18.88 8.28
C ARG A 404 -11.22 18.46 7.98
N ILE A 405 -10.98 17.81 6.83
CA ILE A 405 -9.63 17.40 6.42
C ILE A 405 -8.87 18.51 5.67
N GLY A 406 -9.57 19.55 5.22
CA GLY A 406 -8.97 20.69 4.50
C GLY A 406 -8.46 20.32 3.09
N CYS A 407 -9.06 19.32 2.44
CA CYS A 407 -8.63 18.84 1.11
C CYS A 407 -9.87 18.46 0.28
N PRO A 408 -9.95 18.85 -1.00
CA PRO A 408 -11.09 18.54 -1.86
C PRO A 408 -11.34 17.04 -1.99
N VAL A 409 -12.60 16.60 -1.92
CA VAL A 409 -13.00 15.23 -2.22
C VAL A 409 -13.49 15.17 -3.66
N THR A 410 -12.62 14.79 -4.58
CA THR A 410 -12.86 14.81 -6.04
C THR A 410 -13.52 13.52 -6.53
N TYR A 411 -13.26 12.39 -5.88
CA TYR A 411 -13.84 11.09 -6.23
C TYR A 411 -14.59 10.52 -5.05
N VAL A 412 -15.82 10.05 -5.28
CA VAL A 412 -16.67 9.39 -4.27
C VAL A 412 -17.08 8.03 -4.81
N SER A 413 -16.62 6.95 -4.15
CA SER A 413 -16.98 5.59 -4.53
C SER A 413 -18.27 5.16 -3.83
N VAL A 414 -19.20 4.65 -4.59
CA VAL A 414 -20.56 4.25 -4.16
C VAL A 414 -20.84 2.76 -4.34
N GLY A 415 -19.83 1.96 -4.66
CA GLY A 415 -19.94 0.50 -4.83
C GLY A 415 -18.59 -0.14 -5.16
N PRO A 416 -18.50 -1.47 -5.25
CA PRO A 416 -17.26 -2.19 -5.54
C PRO A 416 -16.87 -2.23 -7.02
N GLU A 417 -17.81 -2.00 -7.95
CA GLU A 417 -17.58 -2.07 -9.40
C GLU A 417 -16.66 -0.93 -9.86
N ARG A 418 -15.95 -1.14 -10.98
CA ARG A 418 -14.99 -0.19 -11.53
C ARG A 418 -15.63 1.19 -11.79
N ASP A 419 -16.84 1.21 -12.32
CA ASP A 419 -17.60 2.42 -12.67
C ASP A 419 -18.43 2.99 -11.52
N ALA A 420 -18.48 2.32 -10.35
CA ALA A 420 -19.25 2.75 -9.20
C ALA A 420 -18.54 3.87 -8.43
N TYR A 421 -18.37 5.01 -9.10
CA TYR A 421 -17.82 6.23 -8.51
C TYR A 421 -18.43 7.47 -9.16
N ILE A 422 -18.38 8.56 -8.40
CA ILE A 422 -18.80 9.90 -8.82
C ILE A 422 -17.55 10.76 -8.83
N LYS A 423 -17.31 11.46 -9.93
CA LYS A 423 -16.29 12.52 -10.03
C LYS A 423 -16.97 13.87 -9.83
N ARG A 424 -16.44 14.66 -8.88
CA ARG A 424 -16.94 16.00 -8.55
C ARG A 424 -16.13 17.06 -9.28
#